data_59bf7f9c297973a4511118709dfb7eca
#
_entry.id   59bf7f9c297973a4511118709dfb7eca
#
_cell.length_a   1.000
_cell.length_b   1.000
_cell.length_c   1.000
_cell.angle_alpha   90.00
_cell.angle_beta   90.00
_cell.angle_gamma   90.00
#
_symmetry.space_group_name_H-M   'P 1'
#
loop_
_entity.id
_entity.type
_entity.pdbx_description
1 polymer ?
#
loop_
_entity_poly.entity_id
_entity_poly.type
_entity_poly.pdbx_seq_one_letter_code
_entity_poly.pdbx_strand_id
1 'polypeptide(L)'
;DAGAENIEITVKNGGIDLINVVDDGCGIEKDDIDVAFLPHTTSKIALAEDLNEIKTLGFRGEALASIAAVSVVEMLTKTEGDETGSKVEVQAGRIKSKGEFSANTGTSVWVRDLFYNVPARRKFLKSAGRESAEITSVVGKLILANPELKFKYINNDKLIYQTNGSGAKEAIYTVYGEEAEIGRASCRERSVDLGGRRIIKKKKKKPSIPAPFFDYHIFLHPTPHYITPYSH
;
A
#
# COMPACT_ATOMS: atom_id res chain seq x y z
N ASP A 1 4.88 -8.88 6.41
CA ASP A 1 5.31 -8.87 7.81
C ASP A 1 4.48 -9.84 8.67
N ALA A 2 3.15 -9.93 8.44
CA ALA A 2 2.25 -10.84 9.17
C ALA A 2 2.22 -12.28 8.62
N GLY A 3 3.04 -12.61 7.63
CA GLY A 3 3.07 -13.94 7.02
C GLY A 3 1.87 -14.27 6.16
N ALA A 4 1.09 -13.29 5.72
CA ALA A 4 -0.06 -13.49 4.85
C ALA A 4 0.36 -14.05 3.49
N GLU A 5 -0.46 -14.92 2.92
CA GLU A 5 -0.34 -15.43 1.55
C GLU A 5 -1.31 -14.73 0.60
N ASN A 6 -2.45 -14.28 1.12
CA ASN A 6 -3.52 -13.66 0.34
C ASN A 6 -3.81 -12.24 0.87
N ILE A 7 -3.85 -11.26 -0.03
CA ILE A 7 -4.16 -9.87 0.29
C ILE A 7 -5.25 -9.38 -0.66
N GLU A 8 -6.39 -8.98 -0.12
CA GLU A 8 -7.46 -8.33 -0.87
C GLU A 8 -7.54 -6.84 -0.52
N ILE A 9 -7.57 -5.98 -1.55
CA ILE A 9 -7.66 -4.54 -1.40
C ILE A 9 -8.89 -4.07 -2.16
N THR A 10 -9.80 -3.38 -1.48
CA THR A 10 -10.99 -2.76 -2.08
C THR A 10 -10.98 -1.27 -1.83
N VAL A 11 -11.16 -0.48 -2.87
CA VAL A 11 -11.14 0.98 -2.82
C VAL A 11 -12.40 1.54 -3.48
N LYS A 12 -13.02 2.55 -2.85
CA LYS A 12 -14.15 3.30 -3.43
C LYS A 12 -13.87 4.79 -3.42
N ASN A 13 -14.29 5.46 -4.50
CA ASN A 13 -14.20 6.90 -4.69
C ASN A 13 -12.79 7.47 -4.40
N GLY A 14 -11.75 6.81 -4.98
CA GLY A 14 -10.36 7.23 -4.75
C GLY A 14 -9.89 7.10 -3.31
N GLY A 15 -10.45 6.16 -2.53
CA GLY A 15 -10.12 5.93 -1.14
C GLY A 15 -10.76 6.91 -0.16
N ILE A 16 -11.57 7.87 -0.64
CA ILE A 16 -12.25 8.84 0.23
C ILE A 16 -13.36 8.17 1.02
N ASP A 17 -14.18 7.36 0.33
CA ASP A 17 -15.33 6.70 0.94
C ASP A 17 -14.93 5.39 1.62
N LEU A 18 -14.02 4.63 1.00
CA LEU A 18 -13.57 3.35 1.51
C LEU A 18 -12.18 2.97 1.01
N ILE A 19 -11.34 2.55 1.94
CA ILE A 19 -10.19 1.67 1.70
C ILE A 19 -10.37 0.47 2.61
N ASN A 20 -10.46 -0.72 2.04
CA ASN A 20 -10.51 -1.97 2.79
C ASN A 20 -9.32 -2.84 2.41
N VAL A 21 -8.62 -3.35 3.41
CA VAL A 21 -7.51 -4.30 3.24
C VAL A 21 -7.80 -5.52 4.10
N VAL A 22 -7.75 -6.69 3.48
CA VAL A 22 -7.97 -7.99 4.14
C VAL A 22 -6.74 -8.85 3.87
N ASP A 23 -6.21 -9.43 4.92
CA ASP A 23 -5.12 -10.40 4.88
C ASP A 23 -5.47 -11.67 5.67
N ASP A 24 -4.80 -12.76 5.37
CA ASP A 24 -4.87 -14.05 6.05
C ASP A 24 -3.61 -14.32 6.90
N GLY A 25 -2.96 -13.26 7.38
CA GLY A 25 -1.77 -13.36 8.21
C GLY A 25 -2.04 -13.84 9.63
N CYS A 26 -1.05 -13.67 10.52
CA CYS A 26 -1.13 -14.16 11.90
C CYS A 26 -2.19 -13.48 12.77
N GLY A 27 -2.78 -12.36 12.32
CA GLY A 27 -3.69 -11.58 13.13
C GLY A 27 -2.98 -10.71 14.18
N ILE A 28 -3.78 -10.10 15.07
CA ILE A 28 -3.32 -9.26 16.18
C ILE A 28 -3.94 -9.83 17.47
N GLU A 29 -3.12 -10.03 18.50
CA GLU A 29 -3.56 -10.53 19.80
C GLU A 29 -4.53 -9.54 20.48
N LYS A 30 -5.48 -10.05 21.27
CA LYS A 30 -6.53 -9.23 21.91
C LYS A 30 -5.98 -8.09 22.77
N ASP A 31 -4.86 -8.32 23.43
CA ASP A 31 -4.21 -7.35 24.31
C ASP A 31 -3.47 -6.26 23.52
N ASP A 32 -3.03 -6.56 22.30
CA ASP A 32 -2.30 -5.64 21.43
C ASP A 32 -3.21 -4.74 20.58
N ILE A 33 -4.51 -5.05 20.48
CA ILE A 33 -5.44 -4.29 19.64
C ILE A 33 -5.52 -2.81 20.04
N ASP A 34 -5.62 -2.55 21.35
CA ASP A 34 -5.76 -1.17 21.87
C ASP A 34 -4.46 -0.40 21.64
N VAL A 35 -3.35 -1.10 21.75
CA VAL A 35 -1.99 -0.58 21.57
C VAL A 35 -1.69 -0.29 20.12
N ALA A 36 -2.25 -1.04 19.16
CA ALA A 36 -2.07 -0.85 17.73
C ALA A 36 -2.54 0.52 17.21
N PHE A 37 -3.48 1.17 17.92
CA PHE A 37 -3.98 2.51 17.58
C PHE A 37 -3.32 3.65 18.37
N LEU A 38 -2.37 3.34 19.26
CA LEU A 38 -1.59 4.36 19.97
C LEU A 38 -0.40 4.83 19.14
N PRO A 39 -0.08 6.14 19.16
CA PRO A 39 1.12 6.64 18.51
C PRO A 39 2.39 6.04 19.16
N HIS A 40 3.44 5.87 18.34
CA HIS A 40 4.76 5.38 18.78
C HIS A 40 4.78 3.96 19.33
N THR A 41 3.75 3.18 19.09
CA THR A 41 3.68 1.79 19.52
C THR A 41 4.03 0.87 18.35
N THR A 42 5.12 0.13 18.49
CA THR A 42 5.57 -0.83 17.47
C THR A 42 6.09 -2.09 18.13
N SER A 43 5.67 -3.24 17.62
CA SER A 43 6.25 -4.55 17.96
C SER A 43 7.53 -4.85 17.18
N LYS A 44 7.95 -3.97 16.26
CA LYS A 44 9.01 -4.24 15.28
C LYS A 44 10.38 -3.68 15.67
N ILE A 45 10.45 -2.75 16.63
CA ILE A 45 11.69 -2.13 17.12
C ILE A 45 11.60 -2.03 18.63
N ALA A 46 12.55 -2.68 19.32
CA ALA A 46 12.72 -2.58 20.77
C ALA A 46 13.95 -1.74 21.13
N LEU A 47 15.00 -1.76 20.32
CA LEU A 47 16.27 -1.09 20.56
C LEU A 47 16.63 -0.17 19.39
N ALA A 48 17.43 0.88 19.66
CA ALA A 48 17.92 1.81 18.63
C ALA A 48 18.81 1.12 17.57
N GLU A 49 19.43 0.00 17.92
CA GLU A 49 20.27 -0.80 17.04
C GLU A 49 19.46 -1.53 15.98
N ASP A 50 18.20 -1.88 16.27
CA ASP A 50 17.25 -2.53 15.32
C ASP A 50 16.97 -1.64 14.11
N LEU A 51 17.20 -0.31 14.22
CA LEU A 51 17.05 0.64 13.11
C LEU A 51 17.97 0.34 11.93
N ASN A 52 19.12 -0.31 12.16
CA ASN A 52 20.08 -0.66 11.12
C ASN A 52 19.72 -1.96 10.38
N GLU A 53 18.82 -2.76 10.94
CA GLU A 53 18.45 -4.08 10.40
C GLU A 53 16.94 -4.17 10.01
N ILE A 54 16.30 -3.03 9.75
CA ILE A 54 14.88 -2.99 9.38
C ILE A 54 14.64 -3.76 8.08
N LYS A 55 13.95 -4.91 8.21
CA LYS A 55 13.48 -5.72 7.07
C LYS A 55 11.98 -5.55 6.79
N THR A 56 11.28 -4.76 7.60
CA THR A 56 9.82 -4.58 7.53
C THR A 56 9.45 -3.30 6.78
N LEU A 57 8.29 -3.28 6.12
CA LEU A 57 7.78 -2.11 5.39
C LEU A 57 7.43 -0.92 6.29
N GLY A 58 7.22 -1.16 7.61
CA GLY A 58 6.92 -0.12 8.59
C GLY A 58 7.59 -0.41 9.92
N PHE A 59 8.03 0.65 10.63
CA PHE A 59 8.76 0.53 11.88
C PHE A 59 8.40 1.57 12.94
N ARG A 60 7.66 2.64 12.56
CA ARG A 60 7.41 3.78 13.47
C ARG A 60 6.20 3.60 14.39
N GLY A 61 5.34 2.59 14.15
CA GLY A 61 4.12 2.38 14.96
C GLY A 61 3.10 3.53 14.87
N GLU A 62 3.11 4.31 13.79
CA GLU A 62 2.27 5.51 13.68
C GLU A 62 1.18 5.40 12.60
N ALA A 63 1.26 4.40 11.72
CA ALA A 63 0.39 4.33 10.53
C ALA A 63 -1.09 4.22 10.91
N LEU A 64 -1.48 3.21 11.72
CA LEU A 64 -2.87 3.01 12.13
C LEU A 64 -3.38 4.18 12.97
N ALA A 65 -2.57 4.70 13.91
CA ALA A 65 -2.91 5.85 14.73
C ALA A 65 -3.19 7.11 13.86
N SER A 66 -2.33 7.37 12.87
CA SER A 66 -2.47 8.51 11.95
C SER A 66 -3.72 8.39 11.07
N ILE A 67 -4.01 7.19 10.55
CA ILE A 67 -5.20 6.91 9.75
C ILE A 67 -6.45 7.09 10.61
N ALA A 68 -6.49 6.48 11.79
CA ALA A 68 -7.62 6.52 12.71
C ALA A 68 -7.94 7.94 13.21
N ALA A 69 -6.92 8.80 13.33
CA ALA A 69 -7.11 10.21 13.72
C ALA A 69 -7.94 11.01 12.71
N VAL A 70 -7.96 10.63 11.44
CA VAL A 70 -8.59 11.41 10.35
C VAL A 70 -9.69 10.67 9.59
N SER A 71 -10.11 9.51 10.07
CA SER A 71 -11.10 8.65 9.44
C SER A 71 -11.93 7.87 10.46
N VAL A 72 -12.88 7.09 9.98
CA VAL A 72 -13.54 6.03 10.74
C VAL A 72 -12.90 4.70 10.36
N VAL A 73 -12.28 4.04 11.33
CA VAL A 73 -11.61 2.76 11.14
C VAL A 73 -12.39 1.66 11.84
N GLU A 74 -12.66 0.58 11.13
CA GLU A 74 -13.16 -0.67 11.69
C GLU A 74 -12.09 -1.74 11.42
N MET A 75 -11.71 -2.49 12.43
CA MET A 75 -10.76 -3.58 12.32
C MET A 75 -11.36 -4.85 12.90
N LEU A 76 -11.25 -5.92 12.13
CA LEU A 76 -11.52 -7.28 12.58
C LEU A 76 -10.22 -8.05 12.52
N THR A 77 -9.87 -8.73 13.60
CA THR A 77 -8.64 -9.54 13.62
C THR A 77 -8.83 -10.77 14.48
N LYS A 78 -8.14 -11.85 14.13
CA LYS A 78 -8.14 -13.11 14.86
C LYS A 78 -6.78 -13.79 14.68
N THR A 79 -6.22 -14.28 15.78
CA THR A 79 -5.06 -15.15 15.74
C THR A 79 -5.48 -16.62 15.60
N GLU A 80 -4.55 -17.50 15.24
CA GLU A 80 -4.83 -18.93 15.09
C GLU A 80 -5.21 -19.58 16.43
N GLY A 81 -4.66 -19.06 17.55
CA GLY A 81 -4.92 -19.57 18.91
C GLY A 81 -6.24 -19.09 19.54
N ASP A 82 -6.91 -18.11 18.96
CA ASP A 82 -8.13 -17.56 19.50
C ASP A 82 -9.37 -18.35 19.05
N GLU A 83 -10.35 -18.55 19.93
CA GLU A 83 -11.65 -19.13 19.56
C GLU A 83 -12.49 -18.12 18.78
N THR A 84 -12.51 -16.87 19.23
CA THR A 84 -13.27 -15.77 18.63
C THR A 84 -12.33 -14.64 18.21
N GLY A 85 -12.64 -13.99 17.09
CA GLY A 85 -11.95 -12.78 16.67
C GLY A 85 -12.40 -11.56 17.46
N SER A 86 -11.63 -10.50 17.35
CA SER A 86 -11.91 -9.20 17.95
C SER A 86 -12.31 -8.20 16.87
N LYS A 87 -13.34 -7.40 17.20
CA LYS A 87 -13.76 -6.25 16.41
C LYS A 87 -13.48 -4.98 17.19
N VAL A 88 -12.88 -3.99 16.56
CA VAL A 88 -12.72 -2.65 17.13
C VAL A 88 -13.14 -1.59 16.12
N GLU A 89 -13.83 -0.56 16.62
CA GLU A 89 -14.19 0.63 15.86
C GLU A 89 -13.51 1.84 16.47
N VAL A 90 -12.77 2.60 15.65
CA VAL A 90 -12.04 3.80 16.06
C VAL A 90 -12.51 4.97 15.22
N GLN A 91 -12.84 6.07 15.87
CA GLN A 91 -13.27 7.29 15.22
C GLN A 91 -12.50 8.49 15.76
N ALA A 92 -11.89 9.28 14.87
CA ALA A 92 -11.06 10.43 15.25
C ALA A 92 -10.01 10.07 16.32
N GLY A 93 -9.35 8.92 16.17
CA GLY A 93 -8.30 8.44 17.08
C GLY A 93 -8.80 7.92 18.43
N ARG A 94 -10.12 7.73 18.63
CA ARG A 94 -10.69 7.22 19.87
C ARG A 94 -11.45 5.93 19.61
N ILE A 95 -11.19 4.90 20.40
CA ILE A 95 -11.95 3.65 20.38
C ILE A 95 -13.38 3.95 20.80
N LYS A 96 -14.32 3.59 19.94
CA LYS A 96 -15.77 3.75 20.17
C LYS A 96 -16.40 2.48 20.68
N SER A 97 -16.03 1.37 20.09
CA SER A 97 -16.55 0.06 20.48
C SER A 97 -15.47 -1.01 20.30
N LYS A 98 -15.54 -2.03 21.16
CA LYS A 98 -14.73 -3.24 21.09
C LYS A 98 -15.63 -4.42 21.46
N GLY A 99 -15.52 -5.50 20.74
CA GLY A 99 -16.33 -6.69 20.98
C GLY A 99 -15.75 -7.92 20.31
N GLU A 100 -16.32 -9.06 20.63
CA GLU A 100 -15.99 -10.32 19.98
C GLU A 100 -16.76 -10.47 18.68
N PHE A 101 -16.13 -11.12 17.70
CA PHE A 101 -16.70 -11.34 16.40
C PHE A 101 -16.22 -12.70 15.82
N SER A 102 -17.09 -13.36 15.07
CA SER A 102 -16.69 -14.57 14.36
C SER A 102 -15.91 -14.17 13.11
N ALA A 103 -14.62 -14.49 13.06
CA ALA A 103 -13.73 -14.19 11.94
C ALA A 103 -12.83 -15.38 11.63
N ASN A 104 -12.30 -15.41 10.43
CA ASN A 104 -11.17 -16.27 10.07
C ASN A 104 -9.88 -15.66 10.62
N THR A 105 -8.82 -16.47 10.73
CA THR A 105 -7.47 -15.99 11.06
C THR A 105 -7.01 -14.93 10.06
N GLY A 106 -6.33 -13.89 10.56
CA GLY A 106 -5.89 -12.76 9.76
C GLY A 106 -6.45 -11.43 10.23
N THR A 107 -6.28 -10.39 9.42
CA THR A 107 -6.75 -9.04 9.75
C THR A 107 -7.53 -8.44 8.58
N SER A 108 -8.61 -7.75 8.92
CA SER A 108 -9.41 -6.96 7.98
C SER A 108 -9.55 -5.54 8.53
N VAL A 109 -9.16 -4.55 7.73
CA VAL A 109 -9.21 -3.13 8.12
C VAL A 109 -10.05 -2.37 7.10
N TRP A 110 -11.09 -1.70 7.58
CA TRP A 110 -11.91 -0.77 6.80
C TRP A 110 -11.62 0.65 7.26
N VAL A 111 -11.18 1.49 6.35
CA VAL A 111 -11.01 2.93 6.55
C VAL A 111 -12.11 3.62 5.75
N ARG A 112 -13.00 4.32 6.44
CA ARG A 112 -14.13 5.03 5.84
C ARG A 112 -14.04 6.52 6.09
N ASP A 113 -14.64 7.32 5.21
CA ASP A 113 -14.82 8.75 5.36
C ASP A 113 -13.52 9.51 5.63
N LEU A 114 -12.49 9.26 4.81
CA LEU A 114 -11.18 9.86 4.96
C LEU A 114 -11.27 11.39 5.01
N PHE A 115 -10.63 11.98 6.02
CA PHE A 115 -10.62 13.43 6.31
C PHE A 115 -11.99 14.05 6.63
N TYR A 116 -12.98 13.26 7.08
CA TYR A 116 -14.29 13.79 7.46
C TYR A 116 -14.20 14.89 8.54
N ASN A 117 -13.28 14.75 9.48
CA ASN A 117 -13.03 15.67 10.59
C ASN A 117 -11.92 16.71 10.31
N VAL A 118 -11.32 16.69 9.12
CA VAL A 118 -10.25 17.63 8.71
C VAL A 118 -10.58 18.24 7.35
N PRO A 119 -11.59 19.13 7.24
CA PRO A 119 -12.04 19.68 5.97
C PRO A 119 -10.95 20.36 5.14
N ALA A 120 -9.97 20.96 5.80
CA ALA A 120 -8.83 21.58 5.13
C ALA A 120 -8.03 20.55 4.32
N ARG A 121 -7.71 19.38 4.90
CA ARG A 121 -7.01 18.29 4.18
C ARG A 121 -7.88 17.71 3.08
N ARG A 122 -9.19 17.55 3.31
CA ARG A 122 -10.12 17.04 2.29
C ARG A 122 -10.15 17.90 1.03
N LYS A 123 -10.01 19.22 1.16
CA LYS A 123 -9.96 20.15 0.02
C LYS A 123 -8.69 20.01 -0.84
N PHE A 124 -7.61 19.46 -0.29
CA PHE A 124 -6.36 19.22 -1.04
C PHE A 124 -6.34 17.90 -1.79
N LEU A 125 -7.32 17.02 -1.58
CA LEU A 125 -7.43 15.79 -2.37
C LEU A 125 -7.68 16.17 -3.84
N LYS A 126 -7.03 15.43 -4.72
CA LYS A 126 -7.27 15.51 -6.16
C LYS A 126 -8.67 14.96 -6.51
N SER A 127 -9.02 14.94 -7.77
CA SER A 127 -10.24 14.25 -8.19
C SER A 127 -10.18 12.76 -7.88
N ALA A 128 -11.34 12.14 -7.56
CA ALA A 128 -11.41 10.70 -7.22
C ALA A 128 -10.74 9.80 -8.28
N GLY A 129 -10.81 10.17 -9.56
CA GLY A 129 -10.13 9.45 -10.63
C GLY A 129 -8.60 9.54 -10.53
N ARG A 130 -8.05 10.69 -10.14
CA ARG A 130 -6.60 10.85 -9.91
C ARG A 130 -6.13 10.09 -8.68
N GLU A 131 -6.85 10.20 -7.57
CA GLU A 131 -6.54 9.43 -6.35
C GLU A 131 -6.61 7.92 -6.64
N SER A 132 -7.63 7.44 -7.37
CA SER A 132 -7.72 6.05 -7.81
C SER A 132 -6.52 5.61 -8.64
N ALA A 133 -6.03 6.45 -9.54
CA ALA A 133 -4.86 6.13 -10.37
C ALA A 133 -3.57 6.05 -9.54
N GLU A 134 -3.37 6.95 -8.58
CA GLU A 134 -2.23 6.91 -7.64
C GLU A 134 -2.26 5.64 -6.79
N ILE A 135 -3.44 5.30 -6.22
CA ILE A 135 -3.61 4.07 -5.44
C ILE A 135 -3.31 2.83 -6.30
N THR A 136 -3.85 2.79 -7.52
CA THR A 136 -3.59 1.70 -8.47
C THR A 136 -2.10 1.55 -8.76
N SER A 137 -1.38 2.66 -8.94
CA SER A 137 0.07 2.66 -9.13
C SER A 137 0.82 2.10 -7.91
N VAL A 138 0.40 2.47 -6.69
CA VAL A 138 0.98 1.95 -5.45
C VAL A 138 0.74 0.45 -5.31
N VAL A 139 -0.50 -0.01 -5.54
CA VAL A 139 -0.84 -1.45 -5.49
C VAL A 139 -0.04 -2.23 -6.53
N GLY A 140 0.11 -1.72 -7.76
CA GLY A 140 0.95 -2.34 -8.77
C GLY A 140 2.41 -2.50 -8.32
N LYS A 141 2.98 -1.50 -7.64
CA LYS A 141 4.34 -1.59 -7.07
C LYS A 141 4.43 -2.63 -5.95
N LEU A 142 3.40 -2.75 -5.09
CA LEU A 142 3.35 -3.77 -4.04
C LEU A 142 3.30 -5.18 -4.63
N ILE A 143 2.52 -5.40 -5.68
CA ILE A 143 2.46 -6.68 -6.41
C ILE A 143 3.84 -7.05 -6.97
N LEU A 144 4.53 -6.09 -7.61
CA LEU A 144 5.86 -6.32 -8.19
C LEU A 144 6.94 -6.57 -7.13
N ALA A 145 6.82 -5.95 -5.96
CA ALA A 145 7.73 -6.13 -4.83
C ALA A 145 7.52 -7.46 -4.09
N ASN A 146 6.31 -8.04 -4.19
CA ASN A 146 5.94 -9.27 -3.48
C ASN A 146 5.27 -10.27 -4.45
N PRO A 147 5.99 -10.78 -5.45
CA PRO A 147 5.42 -11.57 -6.53
C PRO A 147 4.93 -12.95 -6.12
N GLU A 148 5.31 -13.42 -4.92
CA GLU A 148 4.91 -14.70 -4.34
C GLU A 148 3.57 -14.61 -3.59
N LEU A 149 3.04 -13.39 -3.37
CA LEU A 149 1.76 -13.19 -2.71
C LEU A 149 0.62 -13.16 -3.72
N LYS A 150 -0.53 -13.65 -3.28
CA LYS A 150 -1.79 -13.53 -4.03
C LYS A 150 -2.44 -12.19 -3.71
N PHE A 151 -2.57 -11.36 -4.71
CA PHE A 151 -3.24 -10.07 -4.60
C PHE A 151 -4.57 -10.08 -5.36
N LYS A 152 -5.57 -9.45 -4.76
CA LYS A 152 -6.83 -9.12 -5.42
C LYS A 152 -7.12 -7.64 -5.15
N TYR A 153 -7.13 -6.83 -6.20
CA TYR A 153 -7.40 -5.40 -6.12
C TYR A 153 -8.65 -5.00 -6.86
N ILE A 154 -9.59 -4.43 -6.14
CA ILE A 154 -10.90 -3.98 -6.62
C ILE A 154 -10.98 -2.47 -6.43
N ASN A 155 -11.33 -1.73 -7.48
CA ASN A 155 -11.53 -0.29 -7.46
C ASN A 155 -12.89 0.07 -8.05
N ASN A 156 -13.75 0.70 -7.24
CA ASN A 156 -15.14 1.02 -7.59
C ASN A 156 -15.88 -0.22 -8.14
N ASP A 157 -15.84 -1.30 -7.41
CA ASP A 157 -16.47 -2.59 -7.72
C ASP A 157 -15.96 -3.28 -9.02
N LYS A 158 -14.87 -2.76 -9.61
CA LYS A 158 -14.20 -3.34 -10.76
C LYS A 158 -12.89 -4.01 -10.33
N LEU A 159 -12.71 -5.27 -10.70
CA LEU A 159 -11.45 -5.98 -10.52
C LEU A 159 -10.39 -5.36 -11.44
N ILE A 160 -9.29 -4.87 -10.87
CA ILE A 160 -8.18 -4.23 -11.58
C ILE A 160 -7.00 -5.19 -11.71
N TYR A 161 -6.57 -5.79 -10.59
CA TYR A 161 -5.46 -6.74 -10.54
C TYR A 161 -5.87 -8.00 -9.79
N GLN A 162 -5.39 -9.13 -10.29
CA GLN A 162 -5.48 -10.42 -9.59
C GLN A 162 -4.23 -11.23 -9.93
N THR A 163 -3.51 -11.69 -8.90
CA THR A 163 -2.35 -12.58 -9.02
C THR A 163 -2.56 -13.85 -8.21
N ASN A 164 -1.88 -14.93 -8.61
CA ASN A 164 -1.93 -16.20 -7.92
C ASN A 164 -0.64 -16.49 -7.12
N GLY A 165 0.29 -15.52 -7.03
CA GLY A 165 1.56 -15.69 -6.36
C GLY A 165 2.53 -16.61 -7.13
N SER A 166 2.42 -16.68 -8.44
CA SER A 166 3.26 -17.55 -9.28
C SER A 166 4.61 -16.93 -9.66
N GLY A 167 5.00 -15.86 -8.97
CA GLY A 167 6.31 -15.23 -9.12
C GLY A 167 6.33 -14.02 -10.05
N ALA A 168 7.54 -13.48 -10.24
CA ALA A 168 7.77 -12.19 -10.90
C ALA A 168 7.22 -12.07 -12.32
N LYS A 169 7.17 -13.18 -13.06
CA LYS A 169 6.65 -13.16 -14.45
C LYS A 169 5.15 -12.85 -14.48
N GLU A 170 4.37 -13.50 -13.62
CA GLU A 170 2.94 -13.24 -13.47
C GLU A 170 2.68 -11.81 -12.98
N ALA A 171 3.42 -11.36 -11.97
CA ALA A 171 3.30 -10.02 -11.42
C ALA A 171 3.54 -8.94 -12.49
N ILE A 172 4.60 -9.09 -13.31
CA ILE A 172 4.89 -8.17 -14.41
C ILE A 172 3.78 -8.19 -15.46
N TYR A 173 3.31 -9.37 -15.84
CA TYR A 173 2.22 -9.51 -16.80
C TYR A 173 0.93 -8.85 -16.31
N THR A 174 0.58 -9.08 -15.04
CA THR A 174 -0.63 -8.50 -14.43
C THR A 174 -0.59 -6.98 -14.38
N VAL A 175 0.56 -6.38 -14.05
CA VAL A 175 0.68 -4.93 -13.89
C VAL A 175 0.87 -4.20 -15.21
N TYR A 176 1.66 -4.76 -16.14
CA TYR A 176 2.03 -4.09 -17.39
C TYR A 176 1.39 -4.69 -18.64
N GLY A 177 0.68 -5.82 -18.51
CA GLY A 177 0.04 -6.49 -19.64
C GLY A 177 1.03 -7.18 -20.59
N GLU A 178 0.51 -7.64 -21.73
CA GLU A 178 1.28 -8.36 -22.76
C GLU A 178 2.42 -7.51 -23.37
N GLU A 179 2.33 -6.20 -23.34
CA GLU A 179 3.37 -5.32 -23.91
C GLU A 179 4.73 -5.47 -23.21
N ALA A 180 4.77 -5.91 -21.96
CA ALA A 180 6.00 -6.15 -21.21
C ALA A 180 6.79 -7.37 -21.73
N GLU A 181 6.12 -8.37 -22.30
CA GLU A 181 6.78 -9.53 -22.92
C GLU A 181 7.39 -9.22 -24.29
N ILE A 182 6.74 -8.37 -25.07
CA ILE A 182 7.20 -7.98 -26.42
C ILE A 182 8.54 -7.22 -26.36
N GLY A 183 8.81 -6.48 -25.27
CA GLY A 183 10.10 -5.81 -25.06
C GLY A 183 11.31 -6.75 -24.98
N ARG A 184 11.12 -8.00 -24.52
CA ARG A 184 12.18 -9.03 -24.46
C ARG A 184 12.40 -9.77 -25.76
N ALA A 185 11.37 -9.99 -26.57
CA ALA A 185 11.47 -10.64 -27.86
C ALA A 185 12.28 -9.78 -28.86
N SER A 186 12.11 -8.46 -28.84
CA SER A 186 12.83 -7.55 -29.73
C SER A 186 14.33 -7.42 -29.43
N CYS A 187 14.80 -7.79 -28.23
CA CYS A 187 16.21 -7.83 -27.89
C CYS A 187 16.93 -9.12 -28.32
N ARG A 188 16.20 -10.21 -28.57
CA ARG A 188 16.77 -11.49 -29.00
C ARG A 188 16.95 -11.60 -30.51
N GLU A 189 16.24 -10.82 -31.32
CA GLU A 189 16.32 -10.81 -32.77
C GLU A 189 17.38 -9.86 -33.38
N ARG A 190 18.21 -9.22 -32.55
CA ARG A 190 19.42 -8.54 -33.04
C ARG A 190 20.65 -9.41 -32.98
N SER A 191 20.57 -10.66 -33.40
CA SER A 191 21.74 -11.40 -33.80
C SER A 191 21.98 -11.09 -35.29
N VAL A 192 22.92 -10.16 -35.52
CA VAL A 192 23.85 -9.98 -36.60
C VAL A 192 23.57 -10.84 -37.84
N ASP A 193 22.92 -10.24 -38.83
CA ASP A 193 23.05 -10.70 -40.20
C ASP A 193 24.18 -9.91 -40.84
N LEU A 194 25.34 -10.55 -40.91
CA LEU A 194 26.54 -10.03 -41.58
C LEU A 194 26.45 -10.29 -43.10
N GLY A 195 25.49 -9.64 -43.76
CA GLY A 195 25.37 -9.80 -45.22
C GLY A 195 24.40 -8.83 -45.90
N GLY A 196 24.88 -7.65 -46.17
CA GLY A 196 24.56 -6.79 -47.29
C GLY A 196 23.10 -6.60 -47.73
N ARG A 197 22.50 -5.47 -47.37
CA ARG A 197 21.85 -4.45 -48.21
C ARG A 197 21.00 -3.55 -47.35
N ARG A 198 21.33 -2.25 -47.29
CA ARG A 198 20.53 -1.22 -46.58
C ARG A 198 19.19 -1.07 -47.28
N ILE A 199 18.12 -1.48 -46.58
CA ILE A 199 16.75 -1.08 -46.90
C ILE A 199 16.37 0.00 -45.89
N ILE A 200 16.24 1.25 -46.34
CA ILE A 200 15.78 2.37 -45.53
C ILE A 200 14.26 2.20 -45.35
N LYS A 201 13.81 1.64 -44.23
CA LYS A 201 12.39 1.70 -43.82
C LYS A 201 12.14 2.97 -43.03
N LYS A 202 11.23 3.81 -43.55
CA LYS A 202 10.75 5.03 -42.88
C LYS A 202 10.25 4.72 -41.45
N LYS A 203 10.87 5.37 -40.46
CA LYS A 203 10.45 5.35 -39.07
C LYS A 203 9.05 5.92 -38.92
N LYS A 204 8.06 5.11 -38.54
CA LYS A 204 6.85 5.59 -37.90
C LYS A 204 7.23 6.11 -36.51
N LYS A 205 6.90 7.36 -36.19
CA LYS A 205 7.09 7.96 -34.86
C LYS A 205 6.32 7.12 -33.84
N LYS A 206 7.04 6.50 -32.90
CA LYS A 206 6.48 5.91 -31.69
C LYS A 206 6.09 7.05 -30.75
N PRO A 207 4.95 6.96 -30.03
CA PRO A 207 4.66 7.87 -28.95
C PRO A 207 5.71 7.71 -27.86
N SER A 208 6.26 8.82 -27.40
CA SER A 208 7.24 8.89 -26.32
C SER A 208 6.53 8.55 -25.01
N ILE A 209 6.90 7.41 -24.41
CA ILE A 209 6.56 7.09 -23.01
C ILE A 209 7.47 7.97 -22.16
N PRO A 210 6.93 8.82 -21.28
CA PRO A 210 7.78 9.55 -20.34
C PRO A 210 8.44 8.56 -19.39
N ALA A 211 9.77 8.64 -19.25
CA ALA A 211 10.51 7.89 -18.28
C ALA A 211 9.96 8.17 -16.87
N PRO A 212 9.88 7.17 -15.97
CA PRO A 212 9.49 7.42 -14.59
C PRO A 212 10.58 8.27 -13.94
N PHE A 213 10.25 9.52 -13.64
CA PHE A 213 11.04 10.37 -12.76
C PHE A 213 11.02 9.77 -11.36
N PHE A 214 12.15 9.24 -10.94
CA PHE A 214 12.42 8.91 -9.54
C PHE A 214 12.75 10.21 -8.80
N ASP A 215 11.75 10.95 -8.35
CA ASP A 215 11.94 11.99 -7.35
C ASP A 215 11.72 11.42 -5.95
N TYR A 216 12.81 10.89 -5.38
CA TYR A 216 12.94 10.54 -3.96
C TYR A 216 13.31 11.78 -3.11
N HIS A 217 12.63 12.91 -3.31
CA HIS A 217 12.87 14.10 -2.50
C HIS A 217 11.58 14.80 -2.09
N ILE A 218 10.79 14.20 -1.24
CA ILE A 218 9.86 14.94 -0.38
C ILE A 218 9.62 14.08 0.88
N PHE A 219 10.27 14.40 1.95
CA PHE A 219 9.97 14.27 3.36
C PHE A 219 11.25 14.09 4.21
N LEU A 220 12.16 15.05 4.10
CA LEU A 220 13.18 15.26 5.12
C LEU A 220 13.65 16.72 5.05
N HIS A 221 12.97 17.60 5.76
CA HIS A 221 13.56 18.76 6.46
C HIS A 221 12.49 19.45 7.32
N PRO A 222 12.53 19.30 8.63
CA PRO A 222 12.09 20.35 9.52
C PRO A 222 13.29 21.28 9.75
N THR A 223 13.20 22.51 9.31
CA THR A 223 14.11 23.59 9.74
C THR A 223 13.94 23.82 11.23
N PRO A 224 15.01 23.86 12.02
CA PRO A 224 14.91 24.25 13.42
C PRO A 224 14.80 25.78 13.50
N HIS A 225 13.64 26.28 13.87
CA HIS A 225 13.53 27.65 14.36
C HIS A 225 14.17 27.75 15.76
N TYR A 226 15.31 28.42 15.83
CA TYR A 226 15.89 28.87 17.07
C TYR A 226 14.95 29.91 17.70
N ILE A 227 14.41 29.60 18.85
CA ILE A 227 13.77 30.55 19.74
C ILE A 227 14.86 31.04 20.68
N THR A 228 15.28 32.30 20.53
CA THR A 228 16.12 33.01 21.48
C THR A 228 15.31 33.34 22.72
N PRO A 229 15.85 33.16 23.94
CA PRO A 229 15.17 33.60 25.15
C PRO A 229 15.36 35.11 25.32
N TYR A 230 14.26 35.82 25.42
CA TYR A 230 14.26 37.21 25.94
C TYR A 230 14.36 37.17 27.47
N SER A 231 15.45 37.74 27.98
CA SER A 231 15.61 38.18 29.35
C SER A 231 14.83 39.48 29.58
N HIS A 232 13.91 39.47 30.51
CA HIS A 232 13.72 40.48 31.59
C HIS A 232 12.66 39.99 32.56
#